data_e40aef70a992dab9c0966e4f11e6e2da
#
_entry.id   e40aef70a992dab9c0966e4f11e6e2da
#
_cell.length_a   1.000
_cell.length_b   1.000
_cell.length_c   1.000
_cell.angle_alpha   90.00
_cell.angle_beta   90.00
_cell.angle_gamma   90.00
#
_symmetry.space_group_name_H-M   'P 1'
#
loop_
_entity.id
_entity.type
_entity.pdbx_description
1 polymer ?
#
loop_
_entity_poly.entity_id
_entity_poly.type
_entity_poly.pdbx_seq_one_letter_code
_entity_poly.pdbx_strand_id
1 'polypeptide(L)'
;MVDGAFGKFLRTYWYEQGIEYGNPFHNSRFRVNSPEASIHPEFMYRSEARENGMMQILINEDLHQLDGARLYLETWGGHPGTANKRVTINGRSLYLLPEVGTADDNCTHSYPIIPLKITDLVNGYNAIQFACDQGTSFWGHFIVDNACLMTVPKENHPDLEKAGITGFHASVKADLSYDNGEHFNISLSCSPSVMDAISEVDFRGYYFGYDENGNYEMTDWHGFTKEKHPTGIIGTSNQAPFEVLWDVAMLPEQKDISVMAVVHFKEQENIFYLTPAISRLQIFKRKDCNVKIYDSKDLPKPFWSRANQKKNCTIELDIQPYQIERAELHVVLWDGGSGNVDSPFILNGHPLSVTGEGRHDVIYRKVAIDPEWLRVRNEISLLSDTEHHGIEVLLPCLMLTIRSKEISRILL
;
A
#
# COMPACT_ATOMS: atom_id res chain seq x y z
N MET A 1 -8.34 5.55 -2.97
CA MET A 1 -7.90 5.63 -4.38
C MET A 1 -8.98 6.30 -5.20
N VAL A 2 -8.62 7.29 -5.88
CA VAL A 2 -8.98 7.75 -7.20
C VAL A 2 -10.47 8.03 -7.44
N ASP A 3 -11.12 8.80 -6.58
CA ASP A 3 -12.41 9.38 -6.95
C ASP A 3 -12.29 10.11 -8.29
N GLY A 4 -13.12 9.73 -9.26
CA GLY A 4 -13.24 10.36 -10.58
C GLY A 4 -12.31 9.81 -11.70
N ALA A 5 -11.55 8.73 -11.50
CA ALA A 5 -10.79 8.08 -12.59
C ALA A 5 -11.33 6.73 -13.05
N PHE A 6 -12.40 6.25 -12.43
CA PHE A 6 -13.03 5.00 -12.86
C PHE A 6 -13.61 5.15 -14.28
N GLY A 7 -13.40 4.14 -15.11
CA GLY A 7 -13.79 4.15 -16.51
C GLY A 7 -12.87 5.01 -17.39
N LYS A 8 -11.62 5.25 -16.97
CA LYS A 8 -10.66 6.09 -17.69
C LYS A 8 -9.30 5.44 -17.85
N PHE A 9 -8.58 5.91 -18.84
CA PHE A 9 -7.16 5.63 -18.98
C PHE A 9 -6.36 6.47 -17.99
N LEU A 10 -5.28 5.88 -17.47
CA LEU A 10 -4.24 6.56 -16.72
C LEU A 10 -2.89 6.24 -17.34
N ARG A 11 -1.98 7.21 -17.27
CA ARG A 11 -0.57 7.01 -17.60
C ARG A 11 0.27 7.35 -16.39
N THR A 12 1.26 6.50 -16.07
CA THR A 12 2.15 6.65 -14.92
C THR A 12 3.54 7.08 -15.34
N TYR A 13 4.09 8.00 -14.56
CA TYR A 13 5.47 8.46 -14.66
C TYR A 13 6.09 8.41 -13.27
N TRP A 14 6.86 7.35 -13.04
CA TRP A 14 7.49 7.14 -11.75
C TRP A 14 8.76 7.98 -11.59
N TYR A 15 8.99 8.42 -10.37
CA TYR A 15 10.29 8.95 -10.00
C TYR A 15 11.31 7.82 -9.99
N GLU A 16 12.36 7.99 -10.77
CA GLU A 16 13.47 7.04 -10.86
C GLU A 16 14.75 7.75 -10.44
N GLN A 17 15.17 7.53 -9.21
CA GLN A 17 16.36 8.17 -8.68
C GLN A 17 17.62 7.71 -9.42
N GLY A 18 18.43 8.66 -9.82
CA GLY A 18 19.74 8.41 -10.39
C GLY A 18 19.73 8.01 -11.86
N ILE A 19 18.57 7.86 -12.51
CA ILE A 19 18.50 7.63 -13.95
C ILE A 19 19.23 8.73 -14.71
N GLU A 20 18.99 9.99 -14.36
CA GLU A 20 19.62 11.16 -14.92
C GLU A 20 21.15 11.20 -14.71
N TYR A 21 21.67 10.40 -13.78
CA TYR A 21 23.10 10.25 -13.48
C TYR A 21 23.68 8.90 -13.91
N GLY A 22 22.89 8.08 -14.60
CA GLY A 22 23.30 6.76 -15.05
C GLY A 22 23.45 5.73 -13.91
N ASN A 23 22.90 5.98 -12.74
CA ASN A 23 22.96 5.09 -11.58
C ASN A 23 21.57 4.97 -10.93
N PRO A 24 20.65 4.18 -11.52
CA PRO A 24 19.33 3.98 -10.97
C PRO A 24 19.42 3.23 -9.63
N PHE A 25 18.86 3.84 -8.59
CA PHE A 25 18.67 3.18 -7.29
C PHE A 25 17.24 2.65 -7.20
N HIS A 26 17.10 1.48 -6.59
CA HIS A 26 15.78 0.89 -6.35
C HIS A 26 14.96 1.71 -5.34
N ASN A 27 15.63 2.43 -4.44
CA ASN A 27 15.01 3.28 -3.43
C ASN A 27 15.28 4.75 -3.69
N SER A 28 14.23 5.48 -3.95
CA SER A 28 14.24 6.93 -4.19
C SER A 28 13.84 7.74 -2.95
N ARG A 29 14.28 7.30 -1.81
CA ARG A 29 13.88 7.80 -0.50
C ARG A 29 14.31 9.25 -0.22
N PHE A 30 13.34 10.08 0.14
CA PHE A 30 13.54 11.47 0.56
C PHE A 30 13.11 11.65 2.00
N ARG A 31 14.00 12.18 2.82
CA ARG A 31 13.68 12.67 4.16
C ARG A 31 13.30 14.14 4.09
N VAL A 32 12.13 14.49 4.63
CA VAL A 32 11.59 15.85 4.62
C VAL A 32 11.39 16.31 6.06
N ASN A 33 12.11 17.35 6.47
CA ASN A 33 12.14 17.83 7.86
C ASN A 33 12.22 19.36 8.02
N SER A 34 11.94 20.12 6.96
CA SER A 34 12.04 21.58 6.99
C SER A 34 10.79 22.23 6.42
N PRO A 35 10.43 23.42 6.91
CA PRO A 35 9.29 24.20 6.40
C PRO A 35 9.54 24.81 5.03
N GLU A 36 10.79 24.91 4.60
CA GLU A 36 11.16 25.50 3.32
C GLU A 36 11.63 24.45 2.34
N ALA A 37 10.93 24.33 1.24
CA ALA A 37 11.36 23.50 0.13
C ALA A 37 12.62 24.12 -0.49
N SER A 38 13.77 23.46 -0.39
CA SER A 38 14.99 23.92 -1.02
C SER A 38 15.30 23.12 -2.27
N ILE A 39 15.59 23.82 -3.35
CA ILE A 39 16.10 23.22 -4.59
C ILE A 39 17.61 23.12 -4.43
N HIS A 40 18.11 21.97 -4.03
CA HIS A 40 19.55 21.78 -3.92
C HIS A 40 19.98 20.61 -4.80
N PRO A 41 20.73 20.84 -5.88
CA PRO A 41 21.19 19.78 -6.78
C PRO A 41 21.97 18.68 -6.07
N GLU A 42 22.69 19.00 -5.01
CA GLU A 42 23.46 18.05 -4.22
C GLU A 42 22.60 16.98 -3.52
N PHE A 43 21.31 17.24 -3.30
CA PHE A 43 20.42 16.27 -2.70
C PHE A 43 20.08 15.12 -3.63
N MET A 44 20.23 15.30 -4.92
CA MET A 44 19.95 14.30 -5.93
C MET A 44 20.92 13.11 -5.88
N TYR A 45 22.09 13.27 -5.26
CA TYR A 45 23.11 12.22 -5.15
C TYR A 45 23.03 11.38 -3.86
N ARG A 46 22.19 11.74 -2.93
CA ARG A 46 22.12 11.07 -1.63
C ARG A 46 20.87 10.22 -1.55
N SER A 47 21.00 8.91 -1.49
CA SER A 47 19.89 7.97 -1.42
C SER A 47 19.10 8.07 -0.12
N GLU A 48 19.70 8.54 0.95
CA GLU A 48 19.07 8.54 2.25
C GLU A 48 19.02 9.91 2.88
N ALA A 49 18.89 10.70 3.30
CA ALA A 49 19.05 11.96 4.04
C ALA A 49 18.93 13.19 3.13
N ARG A 50 17.94 13.19 2.27
CA ARG A 50 17.61 14.39 1.52
C ARG A 50 16.64 15.24 2.32
N GLU A 51 17.17 16.29 2.88
CA GLU A 51 16.35 17.27 3.56
C GLU A 51 15.70 18.16 2.51
N ASN A 52 14.37 18.13 2.43
CA ASN A 52 13.55 18.95 1.52
C ASN A 52 14.02 18.95 0.06
N GLY A 53 14.46 17.78 -0.38
CA GLY A 53 14.89 17.59 -1.75
C GLY A 53 13.75 17.82 -2.73
N MET A 54 14.16 18.04 -3.96
CA MET A 54 13.27 18.12 -5.10
C MET A 54 13.36 16.82 -5.87
N MET A 55 12.23 16.16 -6.08
CA MET A 55 12.11 15.12 -7.08
C MET A 55 11.86 15.75 -8.43
N GLN A 56 12.46 15.17 -9.47
CA GLN A 56 12.16 15.53 -10.85
C GLN A 56 11.55 14.32 -11.55
N ILE A 57 10.34 14.49 -12.07
CA ILE A 57 9.66 13.46 -12.86
C ILE A 57 9.51 13.98 -14.28
N LEU A 58 10.09 13.23 -15.22
CA LEU A 58 9.95 13.53 -16.63
C LEU A 58 8.59 13.03 -17.12
N ILE A 59 7.78 13.92 -17.66
CA ILE A 59 6.58 13.54 -18.41
C ILE A 59 6.72 13.95 -19.88
N ASN A 60 6.18 13.12 -20.76
CA ASN A 60 6.13 13.40 -22.19
C ASN A 60 4.66 13.41 -22.61
N GLU A 61 4.01 14.57 -22.43
CA GLU A 61 2.58 14.74 -22.65
C GLU A 61 2.27 16.05 -23.37
N ASP A 62 1.37 15.98 -24.34
CA ASP A 62 0.64 17.16 -24.72
C ASP A 62 -0.41 17.47 -23.65
N LEU A 63 -0.15 18.47 -22.81
CA LEU A 63 -1.03 18.82 -21.70
C LEU A 63 -2.45 19.19 -22.12
N HIS A 64 -2.65 19.59 -23.39
CA HIS A 64 -3.96 19.86 -23.97
C HIS A 64 -4.77 18.57 -24.23
N GLN A 65 -4.10 17.42 -24.27
CA GLN A 65 -4.72 16.10 -24.45
C GLN A 65 -5.02 15.40 -23.13
N LEU A 66 -4.90 16.08 -22.00
CA LEU A 66 -5.20 15.57 -20.68
C LEU A 66 -6.53 16.06 -20.15
N ASP A 67 -7.25 15.19 -19.44
CA ASP A 67 -8.44 15.50 -18.65
C ASP A 67 -8.12 15.71 -17.17
N GLY A 68 -6.97 15.26 -16.69
CA GLY A 68 -6.56 15.40 -15.30
C GLY A 68 -5.15 14.95 -15.04
N ALA A 69 -4.69 15.24 -13.83
CA ALA A 69 -3.40 14.78 -13.32
C ALA A 69 -3.48 14.55 -11.82
N ARG A 70 -2.59 13.70 -11.31
CA ARG A 70 -2.49 13.36 -9.89
C ARG A 70 -1.06 13.08 -9.52
N LEU A 71 -0.75 13.28 -8.24
CA LEU A 71 0.48 12.81 -7.62
C LEU A 71 0.12 11.67 -6.66
N TYR A 72 0.67 10.49 -6.90
CA TYR A 72 0.65 9.36 -6.00
C TYR A 72 1.96 9.31 -5.25
N LEU A 73 1.91 9.05 -3.96
CA LEU A 73 3.08 8.94 -3.10
C LEU A 73 3.03 7.65 -2.27
N GLU A 74 4.19 7.11 -1.97
CA GLU A 74 4.40 6.13 -0.92
C GLU A 74 5.21 6.80 0.17
N THR A 75 4.61 6.97 1.36
CA THR A 75 5.21 7.75 2.44
C THR A 75 5.21 6.98 3.74
N TRP A 76 6.18 7.24 4.59
CA TRP A 76 6.21 6.78 5.95
C TRP A 76 6.86 7.80 6.88
N GLY A 77 6.62 7.64 8.19
CA GLY A 77 7.05 8.62 9.18
C GLY A 77 5.91 9.52 9.64
N GLY A 78 6.22 10.71 10.07
CA GLY A 78 5.26 11.64 10.66
C GLY A 78 5.25 11.53 12.18
N HIS A 79 6.44 11.43 12.77
CA HIS A 79 6.63 11.54 14.21
C HIS A 79 6.02 12.84 14.77
N PRO A 80 5.70 12.88 16.06
CA PRO A 80 5.21 14.09 16.71
C PRO A 80 6.06 15.31 16.38
N GLY A 81 5.41 16.39 15.99
CA GLY A 81 6.05 17.60 15.51
C GLY A 81 6.25 17.68 14.00
N THR A 82 5.99 16.60 13.26
CA THR A 82 5.91 16.66 11.80
C THR A 82 4.48 17.01 11.41
N ALA A 83 4.23 18.28 11.22
CA ALA A 83 2.89 18.77 10.85
C ALA A 83 2.94 19.53 9.52
N ASN A 84 1.77 19.77 8.93
CA ASN A 84 1.62 20.56 7.71
C ASN A 84 2.46 20.01 6.55
N LYS A 85 2.45 18.69 6.38
CA LYS A 85 3.09 18.04 5.24
C LYS A 85 2.51 18.58 3.94
N ARG A 86 3.37 18.99 3.03
CA ARG A 86 2.95 19.67 1.80
C ARG A 86 3.90 19.42 0.64
N VAL A 87 3.39 19.64 -0.56
CA VAL A 87 4.15 19.51 -1.80
C VAL A 87 3.83 20.70 -2.70
N THR A 88 4.86 21.21 -3.40
CA THR A 88 4.73 22.24 -4.41
C THR A 88 5.14 21.68 -5.76
N ILE A 89 4.34 21.92 -6.80
CA ILE A 89 4.59 21.45 -8.15
C ILE A 89 5.08 22.63 -9.00
N ASN A 90 6.29 22.52 -9.54
CA ASN A 90 6.95 23.53 -10.39
C ASN A 90 6.93 24.95 -9.78
N GLY A 91 6.91 25.07 -8.46
CA GLY A 91 6.79 26.35 -7.76
C GLY A 91 5.46 27.08 -7.98
N ARG A 92 4.44 26.45 -8.55
CA ARG A 92 3.17 27.07 -8.93
C ARG A 92 2.10 26.96 -7.86
N SER A 93 1.67 25.75 -7.53
CA SER A 93 0.65 25.51 -6.50
C SER A 93 1.19 24.66 -5.38
N LEU A 94 0.72 24.95 -4.17
CA LEU A 94 0.97 24.18 -2.97
C LEU A 94 -0.21 23.27 -2.70
N TYR A 95 0.06 22.00 -2.37
CA TYR A 95 -0.90 20.97 -2.01
C TYR A 95 -0.57 20.44 -0.62
N LEU A 96 -1.56 20.35 0.23
CA LEU A 96 -1.42 19.71 1.54
C LEU A 96 -1.49 18.20 1.37
N LEU A 97 -0.60 17.49 2.05
CA LEU A 97 -0.65 16.04 2.16
C LEU A 97 -1.61 15.66 3.30
N PRO A 98 -2.34 14.55 3.19
CA PRO A 98 -3.11 14.04 4.31
C PRO A 98 -2.23 13.83 5.54
N GLU A 99 -2.72 14.21 6.71
CA GLU A 99 -2.09 13.92 7.99
C GLU A 99 -2.47 12.50 8.45
N VAL A 100 -2.13 11.52 7.63
CA VAL A 100 -2.48 10.13 7.89
C VAL A 100 -1.52 9.54 8.90
N GLY A 101 -2.08 8.91 9.92
CA GLY A 101 -1.35 8.00 10.78
C GLY A 101 -0.25 8.61 11.65
N THR A 102 -0.35 9.85 12.04
CA THR A 102 0.53 10.45 13.07
C THR A 102 0.13 9.95 14.45
N ALA A 103 0.10 8.66 14.64
CA ALA A 103 -0.32 8.15 15.91
C ALA A 103 0.86 8.02 16.83
N ASP A 104 0.81 8.76 17.88
CA ASP A 104 1.39 8.39 19.16
C ASP A 104 2.87 8.00 19.10
N ASP A 105 3.72 8.79 18.43
CA ASP A 105 5.16 8.57 18.33
C ASP A 105 5.61 7.38 17.46
N ASN A 106 4.71 6.74 16.72
CA ASN A 106 5.05 5.67 15.79
C ASN A 106 5.04 6.14 14.35
N CYS A 107 5.91 5.56 13.53
CA CYS A 107 5.85 5.74 12.10
C CYS A 107 4.65 5.03 11.51
N THR A 108 4.06 5.65 10.49
CA THR A 108 2.97 5.09 9.71
C THR A 108 3.37 5.03 8.25
N HIS A 109 2.79 4.09 7.53
CA HIS A 109 2.96 3.98 6.09
C HIS A 109 1.65 4.36 5.41
N SER A 110 1.71 5.14 4.33
CA SER A 110 0.51 5.61 3.64
C SER A 110 0.75 5.87 2.15
N TYR A 111 -0.35 5.82 1.39
CA TYR A 111 -0.36 5.94 -0.07
C TYR A 111 -1.27 7.09 -0.54
N PRO A 112 -0.95 8.36 -0.21
CA PRO A 112 -1.79 9.48 -0.58
C PRO A 112 -1.81 9.72 -2.09
N ILE A 113 -2.99 10.06 -2.61
CA ILE A 113 -3.19 10.51 -3.98
C ILE A 113 -3.75 11.92 -3.97
N ILE A 114 -3.05 12.83 -4.64
CA ILE A 114 -3.32 14.27 -4.62
C ILE A 114 -3.75 14.69 -6.02
N PRO A 115 -4.99 15.17 -6.22
CA PRO A 115 -5.39 15.76 -7.49
C PRO A 115 -4.55 17.01 -7.79
N LEU A 116 -4.00 17.09 -9.00
CA LEU A 116 -3.20 18.22 -9.46
C LEU A 116 -3.96 19.03 -10.51
N LYS A 117 -3.66 20.33 -10.58
CA LYS A 117 -4.04 21.16 -11.72
C LYS A 117 -3.11 20.88 -12.90
N ILE A 118 -3.66 20.58 -14.07
CA ILE A 118 -2.85 20.37 -15.28
C ILE A 118 -1.96 21.58 -15.56
N THR A 119 -2.44 22.80 -15.24
CA THR A 119 -1.69 24.04 -15.39
C THR A 119 -0.42 24.13 -14.54
N ASP A 120 -0.28 23.29 -13.54
CA ASP A 120 0.92 23.24 -12.71
C ASP A 120 2.02 22.36 -13.33
N LEU A 121 1.66 21.54 -14.33
CA LEU A 121 2.58 20.65 -15.02
C LEU A 121 3.25 21.35 -16.22
N VAL A 122 4.35 20.75 -16.65
CA VAL A 122 5.03 21.06 -17.92
C VAL A 122 5.29 19.77 -18.68
N ASN A 123 5.29 19.83 -20.01
CA ASN A 123 5.85 18.76 -20.81
C ASN A 123 7.38 18.79 -20.63
N GLY A 124 7.94 17.77 -20.04
CA GLY A 124 9.34 17.73 -19.63
C GLY A 124 9.48 17.41 -18.14
N TYR A 125 10.57 17.87 -17.54
CA TYR A 125 10.85 17.63 -16.12
C TYR A 125 9.96 18.49 -15.21
N ASN A 126 9.23 17.82 -14.33
CA ASN A 126 8.40 18.44 -13.33
C ASN A 126 9.07 18.37 -11.96
N ALA A 127 9.27 19.52 -11.36
CA ALA A 127 9.85 19.66 -10.03
C ALA A 127 8.78 19.46 -8.96
N ILE A 128 8.99 18.47 -8.10
CA ILE A 128 8.12 18.12 -6.97
C ILE A 128 8.91 18.39 -5.70
N GLN A 129 8.50 19.41 -4.96
CA GLN A 129 9.20 19.90 -3.76
C GLN A 129 8.37 19.60 -2.54
N PHE A 130 8.94 18.84 -1.60
CA PHE A 130 8.29 18.46 -0.35
C PHE A 130 8.74 19.38 0.79
N ALA A 131 7.82 19.66 1.71
CA ALA A 131 8.11 20.41 2.93
C ALA A 131 7.20 19.94 4.07
N CYS A 132 7.61 20.18 5.30
CA CYS A 132 6.78 20.04 6.50
C CYS A 132 7.26 21.02 7.55
N ASP A 133 6.46 21.26 8.58
CA ASP A 133 6.92 21.98 9.76
C ASP A 133 7.92 21.11 10.50
N GLN A 134 9.01 21.75 10.97
CA GLN A 134 10.07 21.05 11.64
C GLN A 134 9.60 20.49 12.97
N GLY A 135 9.89 19.22 13.23
CA GLY A 135 9.65 18.60 14.51
C GLY A 135 10.63 19.05 15.58
N THR A 136 10.26 18.79 16.82
CA THR A 136 11.09 19.13 18.00
C THR A 136 12.22 18.16 18.24
N SER A 137 12.28 17.04 17.54
CA SER A 137 13.28 15.98 17.69
C SER A 137 14.01 15.70 16.38
N PHE A 138 15.14 15.02 16.45
CA PHE A 138 15.87 14.51 15.28
C PHE A 138 15.00 13.70 14.30
N TRP A 139 13.93 13.08 14.80
CA TRP A 139 13.01 12.25 14.07
C TRP A 139 11.76 12.99 13.56
N GLY A 140 11.64 14.28 13.80
CA GLY A 140 10.52 15.09 13.33
C GLY A 140 10.53 15.27 11.81
N HIS A 141 10.33 14.20 11.06
CA HIS A 141 10.31 14.18 9.61
C HIS A 141 9.35 13.13 9.08
N PHE A 142 9.03 13.22 7.82
CA PHE A 142 8.45 12.11 7.07
C PHE A 142 9.36 11.72 5.90
N ILE A 143 9.14 10.54 5.36
CA ILE A 143 9.92 10.01 4.25
C ILE A 143 8.99 9.76 3.07
N VAL A 144 9.44 10.14 1.88
CA VAL A 144 8.80 9.78 0.61
C VAL A 144 9.67 8.70 -0.03
N ASP A 145 9.13 7.49 -0.09
CA ASP A 145 9.82 6.34 -0.70
C ASP A 145 9.68 6.35 -2.21
N ASN A 146 8.46 6.54 -2.69
CA ASN A 146 8.16 6.59 -4.11
C ASN A 146 7.19 7.70 -4.44
N ALA A 147 7.28 8.21 -5.66
CA ALA A 147 6.36 9.19 -6.20
C ALA A 147 6.04 8.86 -7.67
N CYS A 148 4.79 9.10 -8.06
CA CYS A 148 4.34 8.91 -9.42
C CYS A 148 3.43 10.07 -9.85
N LEU A 149 3.76 10.72 -10.94
CA LEU A 149 2.81 11.57 -11.65
C LEU A 149 1.91 10.68 -12.50
N MET A 150 0.61 10.79 -12.28
CA MET A 150 -0.41 10.09 -13.06
C MET A 150 -1.17 11.11 -13.89
N THR A 151 -1.19 10.92 -15.19
CA THR A 151 -2.00 11.72 -16.10
C THR A 151 -3.23 10.94 -16.54
N VAL A 152 -4.31 11.65 -16.85
CA VAL A 152 -5.56 11.12 -17.40
C VAL A 152 -5.66 11.55 -18.86
N PRO A 153 -5.26 10.71 -19.83
CA PRO A 153 -5.42 11.01 -21.25
C PRO A 153 -6.89 11.17 -21.62
N LYS A 154 -7.19 12.10 -22.54
CA LYS A 154 -8.50 12.19 -23.17
C LYS A 154 -8.79 10.94 -24.00
N GLU A 155 -10.05 10.64 -24.21
CA GLU A 155 -10.46 9.47 -25.00
C GLU A 155 -9.90 9.44 -26.42
N ASN A 156 -9.67 10.61 -27.01
CA ASN A 156 -9.08 10.78 -28.34
C ASN A 156 -7.57 11.05 -28.31
N HIS A 157 -6.89 10.68 -27.25
CA HIS A 157 -5.43 10.87 -27.14
C HIS A 157 -4.70 10.10 -28.24
N PRO A 158 -3.73 10.72 -28.96
CA PRO A 158 -3.04 10.10 -30.09
C PRO A 158 -2.36 8.75 -29.78
N ASP A 159 -1.85 8.59 -28.56
CA ASP A 159 -1.22 7.34 -28.18
C ASP A 159 -2.22 6.20 -27.96
N LEU A 160 -3.46 6.51 -27.53
CA LEU A 160 -4.53 5.51 -27.46
C LEU A 160 -4.96 5.07 -28.87
N GLU A 161 -4.99 5.99 -29.84
CA GLU A 161 -5.26 5.68 -31.23
C GLU A 161 -4.15 4.81 -31.84
N LYS A 162 -2.90 5.21 -31.63
CA LYS A 162 -1.72 4.44 -32.07
C LYS A 162 -1.67 3.03 -31.51
N ALA A 163 -2.07 2.86 -30.25
CA ALA A 163 -2.13 1.56 -29.58
C ALA A 163 -3.39 0.74 -29.96
N GLY A 164 -4.32 1.30 -30.74
CA GLY A 164 -5.55 0.63 -31.15
C GLY A 164 -6.54 0.40 -30.01
N ILE A 165 -6.46 1.19 -28.95
CA ILE A 165 -7.30 1.06 -27.73
C ILE A 165 -8.25 2.25 -27.54
N THR A 166 -8.37 3.12 -28.52
CA THR A 166 -9.35 4.21 -28.52
C THR A 166 -10.76 3.66 -28.34
N GLY A 167 -11.52 4.23 -27.41
CA GLY A 167 -12.86 3.75 -27.09
C GLY A 167 -12.90 2.40 -26.38
N PHE A 168 -11.78 1.95 -25.82
CA PHE A 168 -11.76 0.78 -24.97
C PHE A 168 -12.65 0.98 -23.75
N HIS A 169 -13.51 -0.01 -23.51
CA HIS A 169 -14.34 -0.08 -22.31
C HIS A 169 -14.31 -1.49 -21.74
N ALA A 170 -14.15 -1.57 -20.44
CA ALA A 170 -14.21 -2.82 -19.70
C ALA A 170 -14.95 -2.62 -18.38
N SER A 171 -15.48 -3.69 -17.86
CA SER A 171 -16.14 -3.75 -16.55
C SER A 171 -15.77 -5.04 -15.84
N VAL A 172 -15.92 -5.04 -14.53
CA VAL A 172 -15.73 -6.23 -13.68
C VAL A 172 -17.06 -6.92 -13.42
N LYS A 173 -17.02 -8.24 -13.40
CA LYS A 173 -18.10 -9.07 -12.86
C LYS A 173 -17.55 -9.84 -11.68
N ALA A 174 -18.35 -9.98 -10.63
CA ALA A 174 -18.00 -10.78 -9.46
C ALA A 174 -19.21 -11.57 -9.00
N ASP A 175 -19.06 -12.88 -8.96
CA ASP A 175 -20.06 -13.81 -8.51
C ASP A 175 -19.55 -14.56 -7.29
N LEU A 176 -20.35 -14.58 -6.21
CA LEU A 176 -20.04 -15.38 -5.03
C LEU A 176 -20.12 -16.86 -5.40
N SER A 177 -19.06 -17.61 -5.19
CA SER A 177 -19.08 -19.05 -5.42
C SER A 177 -19.98 -19.76 -4.40
N TYR A 178 -20.64 -20.81 -4.84
CA TYR A 178 -21.62 -21.55 -4.01
C TYR A 178 -20.99 -22.47 -2.96
N ASP A 179 -19.68 -22.65 -2.97
CA ASP A 179 -18.98 -23.45 -1.98
C ASP A 179 -18.71 -22.63 -0.70
N ASN A 180 -19.62 -22.71 0.23
CA ASN A 180 -19.56 -22.09 1.56
C ASN A 180 -19.39 -20.55 1.60
N GLY A 181 -19.45 -19.83 0.46
CA GLY A 181 -19.29 -18.38 0.41
C GLY A 181 -17.88 -17.88 0.76
N GLU A 182 -16.87 -18.69 0.49
CA GLU A 182 -15.46 -18.37 0.82
C GLU A 182 -14.67 -17.82 -0.38
N HIS A 183 -15.29 -17.83 -1.57
CA HIS A 183 -14.63 -17.32 -2.76
C HIS A 183 -15.56 -16.44 -3.60
N PHE A 184 -14.98 -15.45 -4.26
CA PHE A 184 -15.61 -14.74 -5.36
C PHE A 184 -14.90 -15.10 -6.67
N ASN A 185 -15.68 -15.49 -7.68
CA ASN A 185 -15.20 -15.54 -9.06
C ASN A 185 -15.25 -14.11 -9.62
N ILE A 186 -14.12 -13.56 -9.96
CA ILE A 186 -14.01 -12.21 -10.51
C ILE A 186 -13.47 -12.30 -11.92
N SER A 187 -14.11 -11.62 -12.85
CA SER A 187 -13.72 -11.64 -14.26
C SER A 187 -13.84 -10.26 -14.92
N LEU A 188 -13.01 -10.04 -15.93
CA LEU A 188 -13.11 -8.88 -16.80
C LEU A 188 -14.13 -9.12 -17.90
N SER A 189 -14.99 -8.14 -18.16
CA SER A 189 -15.91 -8.11 -19.29
C SER A 189 -15.56 -6.96 -20.21
N CYS A 190 -15.08 -7.25 -21.41
CA CYS A 190 -14.78 -6.30 -22.46
C CYS A 190 -15.18 -6.87 -23.83
N SER A 191 -15.10 -6.04 -24.89
CA SER A 191 -15.34 -6.54 -26.24
C SER A 191 -14.28 -7.53 -26.68
N PRO A 192 -14.64 -8.65 -27.32
CA PRO A 192 -13.65 -9.62 -27.82
C PRO A 192 -12.60 -9.01 -28.76
N SER A 193 -12.96 -7.97 -29.52
CA SER A 193 -12.05 -7.32 -30.47
C SER A 193 -10.87 -6.59 -29.83
N VAL A 194 -10.96 -6.24 -28.55
CA VAL A 194 -9.88 -5.54 -27.82
C VAL A 194 -9.16 -6.44 -26.81
N MET A 195 -9.64 -7.67 -26.67
CA MET A 195 -9.09 -8.62 -25.68
C MET A 195 -7.63 -8.96 -25.97
N ASP A 196 -7.28 -9.05 -27.23
CA ASP A 196 -5.89 -9.36 -27.67
C ASP A 196 -4.90 -8.23 -27.37
N ALA A 197 -5.35 -7.01 -27.14
CA ALA A 197 -4.50 -5.88 -26.77
C ALA A 197 -4.09 -5.92 -25.28
N ILE A 198 -4.81 -6.68 -24.47
CA ILE A 198 -4.57 -6.77 -23.03
C ILE A 198 -3.36 -7.68 -22.77
N SER A 199 -2.45 -7.22 -21.91
CA SER A 199 -1.34 -8.03 -21.42
C SER A 199 -1.65 -8.69 -20.08
N GLU A 200 -2.28 -7.94 -19.18
CA GLU A 200 -2.50 -8.34 -17.79
C GLU A 200 -3.68 -7.56 -17.20
N VAL A 201 -4.35 -8.17 -16.25
CA VAL A 201 -5.45 -7.55 -15.49
C VAL A 201 -5.21 -7.79 -14.01
N ASP A 202 -5.06 -6.71 -13.24
CA ASP A 202 -4.99 -6.74 -11.79
C ASP A 202 -6.36 -6.43 -11.20
N PHE A 203 -6.91 -7.35 -10.44
CA PHE A 203 -8.16 -7.14 -9.71
C PHE A 203 -7.88 -6.60 -8.32
N ARG A 204 -8.56 -5.53 -7.93
CA ARG A 204 -8.37 -4.82 -6.67
C ARG A 204 -9.67 -4.65 -5.93
N GLY A 205 -9.58 -4.67 -4.60
CA GLY A 205 -10.73 -4.58 -3.72
C GLY A 205 -10.69 -3.38 -2.81
N TYR A 206 -11.86 -2.86 -2.48
CA TYR A 206 -12.11 -1.94 -1.39
C TYR A 206 -12.95 -2.67 -0.34
N TYR A 207 -12.35 -2.99 0.78
CA TYR A 207 -12.96 -3.82 1.80
C TYR A 207 -12.30 -3.62 3.16
N PHE A 208 -13.01 -4.01 4.21
CA PHE A 208 -12.46 -4.07 5.56
C PHE A 208 -11.56 -5.30 5.70
N GLY A 209 -10.31 -5.07 6.03
CA GLY A 209 -9.33 -6.12 6.19
C GLY A 209 -8.08 -5.59 6.85
N TYR A 210 -6.96 -6.23 6.56
CA TYR A 210 -5.69 -5.70 6.96
C TYR A 210 -5.42 -4.37 6.23
N ASP A 211 -5.07 -3.34 6.99
CA ASP A 211 -4.75 -2.02 6.43
C ASP A 211 -3.23 -1.86 6.26
N GLU A 212 -2.77 -1.95 5.04
CA GLU A 212 -1.39 -1.72 4.64
C GLU A 212 -1.09 -0.24 4.35
N ASN A 213 -2.11 0.62 4.34
CA ASN A 213 -2.00 2.02 3.94
C ASN A 213 -1.66 2.97 5.10
N GLY A 214 -1.72 2.48 6.33
CA GLY A 214 -1.31 3.24 7.51
C GLY A 214 -2.24 4.36 7.96
N ASN A 215 -3.51 4.34 7.57
CA ASN A 215 -4.47 5.39 7.88
C ASN A 215 -5.44 5.06 9.04
N TYR A 216 -5.25 3.93 9.69
CA TYR A 216 -6.14 3.37 10.73
C TYR A 216 -7.56 3.00 10.29
N GLU A 217 -7.93 3.30 9.08
CA GLU A 217 -9.16 2.84 8.46
C GLU A 217 -8.87 1.54 7.75
N MET A 218 -9.38 0.43 8.27
CA MET A 218 -9.18 -0.89 7.70
C MET A 218 -10.06 -1.17 6.47
N THR A 219 -10.71 -0.16 5.93
CA THR A 219 -11.49 -0.23 4.70
C THR A 219 -10.86 0.69 3.67
N ASP A 220 -10.18 0.13 2.71
CA ASP A 220 -9.48 0.88 1.66
C ASP A 220 -9.31 0.07 0.38
N TRP A 221 -8.77 0.70 -0.68
CA TRP A 221 -8.34 0.02 -1.88
C TRP A 221 -7.00 -0.64 -1.68
N HIS A 222 -6.98 -1.96 -1.77
CA HIS A 222 -5.78 -2.75 -1.63
C HIS A 222 -5.09 -2.98 -2.98
N GLY A 223 -3.78 -3.05 -2.99
CA GLY A 223 -2.99 -3.54 -4.11
C GLY A 223 -2.47 -2.51 -5.11
N PHE A 224 -2.45 -1.20 -4.80
CA PHE A 224 -1.79 -0.22 -5.66
C PHE A 224 -0.52 0.31 -4.99
N THR A 225 0.63 -0.11 -5.50
CA THR A 225 1.95 0.37 -5.08
C THR A 225 2.88 0.41 -6.30
N LYS A 226 4.11 0.88 -6.14
CA LYS A 226 5.13 0.83 -7.19
C LYS A 226 5.50 -0.61 -7.55
N GLU A 227 5.52 -1.48 -6.59
CA GLU A 227 5.79 -2.90 -6.82
C GLU A 227 4.64 -3.55 -7.58
N LYS A 228 4.96 -4.35 -8.58
CA LYS A 228 3.95 -4.99 -9.45
C LYS A 228 3.05 -5.99 -8.73
N HIS A 229 3.56 -6.61 -7.68
CA HIS A 229 2.84 -7.67 -6.96
C HIS A 229 2.79 -7.38 -5.46
N PRO A 230 2.14 -6.28 -5.05
CA PRO A 230 1.97 -6.01 -3.63
C PRO A 230 1.09 -7.07 -3.00
N THR A 231 1.39 -7.41 -1.76
CA THR A 231 0.51 -8.25 -0.95
C THR A 231 -0.77 -7.48 -0.66
N GLY A 232 -1.94 -8.02 -0.87
CA GLY A 232 -3.23 -7.32 -0.70
C GLY A 232 -4.03 -7.16 -1.99
N ILE A 233 -3.43 -7.39 -3.14
CA ILE A 233 -4.16 -7.51 -4.40
C ILE A 233 -5.06 -8.76 -4.38
N ILE A 234 -6.25 -8.66 -4.97
CA ILE A 234 -7.17 -9.80 -5.08
C ILE A 234 -6.55 -10.91 -5.94
N GLY A 235 -5.96 -10.52 -7.06
CA GLY A 235 -5.28 -11.42 -7.97
C GLY A 235 -4.99 -10.77 -9.31
N THR A 236 -4.09 -11.39 -10.04
CA THR A 236 -3.65 -10.98 -11.39
C THR A 236 -3.92 -12.11 -12.37
N SER A 237 -4.42 -11.76 -13.56
CA SER A 237 -4.64 -12.68 -14.67
C SER A 237 -3.98 -12.14 -15.94
N ASN A 238 -3.14 -12.97 -16.59
CA ASN A 238 -2.41 -12.62 -17.81
C ASN A 238 -2.89 -13.41 -19.06
N GLN A 239 -4.00 -14.12 -18.94
CA GLN A 239 -4.60 -14.91 -20.01
C GLN A 239 -6.11 -14.73 -20.06
N ALA A 240 -6.65 -14.65 -21.26
CA ALA A 240 -8.10 -14.66 -21.47
C ALA A 240 -8.70 -16.07 -21.23
N PRO A 241 -9.91 -16.15 -20.64
CA PRO A 241 -10.68 -15.06 -20.06
C PRO A 241 -9.99 -14.54 -18.80
N PHE A 242 -9.81 -13.24 -18.69
CA PHE A 242 -9.13 -12.65 -17.53
C PHE A 242 -10.01 -12.80 -16.30
N GLU A 243 -9.69 -13.78 -15.47
CA GLU A 243 -10.46 -14.14 -14.28
C GLU A 243 -9.55 -14.58 -13.14
N VAL A 244 -10.02 -14.40 -11.92
CA VAL A 244 -9.37 -14.82 -10.68
C VAL A 244 -10.39 -15.35 -9.69
N LEU A 245 -9.94 -16.28 -8.84
CA LEU A 245 -10.70 -16.77 -7.69
C LEU A 245 -10.18 -16.03 -6.44
N TRP A 246 -10.98 -15.13 -5.90
CA TRP A 246 -10.64 -14.40 -4.68
C TRP A 246 -11.03 -15.19 -3.44
N ASP A 247 -10.03 -15.68 -2.70
CA ASP A 247 -10.24 -16.33 -1.40
C ASP A 247 -10.54 -15.25 -0.34
N VAL A 248 -11.74 -15.30 0.23
CA VAL A 248 -12.19 -14.41 1.30
C VAL A 248 -12.37 -15.15 2.63
N ALA A 249 -11.86 -16.38 2.74
CA ALA A 249 -12.01 -17.22 3.93
C ALA A 249 -11.46 -16.59 5.20
N MET A 250 -10.45 -15.70 5.07
CA MET A 250 -9.83 -14.96 6.18
C MET A 250 -10.30 -13.50 6.28
N LEU A 251 -11.34 -13.11 5.55
CA LEU A 251 -11.94 -11.77 5.71
C LEU A 251 -13.18 -11.86 6.62
N PRO A 252 -13.40 -10.85 7.49
CA PRO A 252 -14.58 -10.75 8.34
C PRO A 252 -15.87 -10.62 7.52
N GLU A 253 -17.02 -10.97 8.15
CA GLU A 253 -18.35 -10.60 7.65
C GLU A 253 -18.41 -9.10 7.42
N GLN A 254 -18.81 -8.69 6.22
CA GLN A 254 -18.89 -7.28 5.85
C GLN A 254 -19.79 -7.01 4.65
N LYS A 255 -20.17 -5.77 4.49
CA LYS A 255 -21.00 -5.25 3.39
C LYS A 255 -20.24 -4.17 2.63
N ASP A 256 -20.83 -3.76 1.51
CA ASP A 256 -20.36 -2.63 0.72
C ASP A 256 -18.94 -2.79 0.16
N ILE A 257 -18.53 -4.04 -0.05
CA ILE A 257 -17.29 -4.36 -0.75
C ILE A 257 -17.40 -3.88 -2.19
N SER A 258 -16.34 -3.25 -2.68
CA SER A 258 -16.21 -2.86 -4.08
C SER A 258 -15.01 -3.54 -4.71
N VAL A 259 -15.12 -3.83 -6.01
CA VAL A 259 -14.04 -4.43 -6.80
C VAL A 259 -13.89 -3.67 -8.11
N MET A 260 -12.67 -3.45 -8.54
CA MET A 260 -12.30 -2.91 -9.85
C MET A 260 -11.14 -3.69 -10.45
N ALA A 261 -10.84 -3.42 -11.71
CA ALA A 261 -9.66 -3.95 -12.37
C ALA A 261 -8.81 -2.82 -12.95
N VAL A 262 -7.50 -3.06 -12.94
CA VAL A 262 -6.50 -2.31 -13.69
C VAL A 262 -6.11 -3.15 -14.89
N VAL A 263 -6.39 -2.65 -16.08
CA VAL A 263 -6.13 -3.35 -17.35
C VAL A 263 -4.85 -2.78 -17.96
N HIS A 264 -3.86 -3.62 -18.14
CA HIS A 264 -2.57 -3.29 -18.78
C HIS A 264 -2.57 -3.74 -20.25
N PHE A 265 -1.84 -3.02 -21.09
CA PHE A 265 -1.82 -3.24 -22.53
C PHE A 265 -0.42 -3.63 -23.04
N LYS A 266 -0.36 -4.52 -24.04
CA LYS A 266 0.89 -5.09 -24.57
C LYS A 266 1.85 -4.05 -25.17
N GLU A 267 1.30 -3.03 -25.84
CA GLU A 267 2.09 -2.04 -26.58
C GLU A 267 2.34 -0.74 -25.77
N GLN A 268 1.84 -0.68 -24.54
CA GLN A 268 1.85 0.54 -23.71
C GLN A 268 2.11 0.20 -22.25
N GLU A 269 3.36 0.06 -21.84
CA GLU A 269 3.72 -0.36 -20.48
C GLU A 269 3.29 0.61 -19.38
N ASN A 270 3.19 1.91 -19.67
CA ASN A 270 2.84 2.92 -18.68
C ASN A 270 1.40 3.43 -18.80
N ILE A 271 0.60 2.88 -19.73
CA ILE A 271 -0.82 3.20 -19.87
C ILE A 271 -1.65 2.01 -19.37
N PHE A 272 -2.62 2.30 -18.55
CA PHE A 272 -3.59 1.32 -18.09
C PHE A 272 -5.00 1.92 -18.03
N TYR A 273 -5.99 1.05 -18.02
CA TYR A 273 -7.40 1.46 -17.91
C TYR A 273 -7.94 1.02 -16.55
N LEU A 274 -8.52 1.94 -15.80
CA LEU A 274 -9.24 1.63 -14.57
C LEU A 274 -10.71 1.36 -14.90
N THR A 275 -11.20 0.17 -14.62
CA THR A 275 -12.62 -0.14 -14.83
C THR A 275 -13.49 0.66 -13.86
N PRO A 276 -14.77 0.89 -14.19
CA PRO A 276 -15.74 1.23 -13.17
C PRO A 276 -15.71 0.20 -12.03
N ALA A 277 -15.84 0.66 -10.79
CA ALA A 277 -15.95 -0.23 -9.66
C ALA A 277 -17.36 -0.81 -9.59
N ILE A 278 -17.46 -2.11 -9.38
CA ILE A 278 -18.69 -2.73 -8.89
C ILE A 278 -18.73 -2.62 -7.37
N SER A 279 -19.87 -2.34 -6.79
CA SER A 279 -20.07 -2.18 -5.35
C SER A 279 -21.20 -3.06 -4.85
N ARG A 280 -21.38 -3.08 -3.52
CA ARG A 280 -22.41 -3.85 -2.81
C ARG A 280 -22.17 -5.36 -2.81
N LEU A 281 -20.94 -5.81 -3.00
CA LEU A 281 -20.59 -7.19 -2.70
C LEU A 281 -20.62 -7.38 -1.17
N GLN A 282 -20.92 -8.60 -0.72
CA GLN A 282 -21.04 -8.91 0.70
C GLN A 282 -20.37 -10.24 1.02
N ILE A 283 -19.63 -10.26 2.11
CA ILE A 283 -19.25 -11.49 2.78
C ILE A 283 -20.28 -11.73 3.86
N PHE A 284 -21.11 -12.75 3.66
CA PHE A 284 -22.19 -13.09 4.60
C PHE A 284 -21.63 -13.78 5.83
N LYS A 285 -22.41 -13.69 6.92
CA LYS A 285 -22.13 -14.48 8.12
C LYS A 285 -22.05 -15.97 7.78
N ARG A 286 -20.92 -16.58 8.11
CA ARG A 286 -20.74 -18.02 7.97
C ARG A 286 -21.42 -18.74 9.11
N LYS A 287 -21.96 -19.94 8.86
CA LYS A 287 -22.72 -20.69 9.88
C LYS A 287 -21.81 -21.32 10.92
N ASP A 288 -20.65 -21.76 10.49
CA ASP A 288 -19.80 -22.65 11.27
C ASP A 288 -18.51 -21.97 11.76
N CYS A 289 -18.23 -20.77 11.28
CA CYS A 289 -17.02 -20.04 11.65
C CYS A 289 -17.22 -18.53 11.69
N ASN A 290 -16.33 -17.86 12.44
CA ASN A 290 -16.23 -16.41 12.50
C ASN A 290 -14.79 -15.99 12.20
N VAL A 291 -14.61 -14.88 11.50
CA VAL A 291 -13.31 -14.27 11.25
C VAL A 291 -13.25 -12.92 11.94
N LYS A 292 -12.19 -12.69 12.69
CA LYS A 292 -11.99 -11.44 13.42
C LYS A 292 -10.54 -11.00 13.34
N ILE A 293 -10.33 -9.69 13.26
CA ILE A 293 -9.02 -9.04 13.30
C ILE A 293 -8.79 -8.51 14.71
N TYR A 294 -7.63 -8.80 15.29
CA TYR A 294 -7.19 -8.36 16.59
C TYR A 294 -5.94 -7.50 16.45
N ASP A 295 -5.94 -6.35 17.08
CA ASP A 295 -4.82 -5.41 17.19
C ASP A 295 -4.18 -5.44 18.58
N SER A 296 -2.96 -4.94 18.68
CA SER A 296 -2.32 -4.71 19.96
C SER A 296 -2.67 -3.31 20.48
N LYS A 297 -2.97 -3.24 21.80
CA LYS A 297 -3.30 -1.97 22.47
C LYS A 297 -2.14 -1.39 23.28
N ASP A 298 -1.07 -2.16 23.45
CA ASP A 298 0.11 -1.81 24.23
C ASP A 298 1.38 -1.71 23.37
N LEU A 299 1.23 -1.22 22.14
CA LEU A 299 2.34 -1.02 21.21
C LEU A 299 3.43 -0.13 21.82
N PRO A 300 4.71 -0.55 21.78
CA PRO A 300 5.82 0.33 22.15
C PRO A 300 5.86 1.60 21.27
N LYS A 301 6.35 2.68 21.83
CA LYS A 301 6.46 3.99 21.17
C LYS A 301 7.90 4.51 21.24
N PRO A 302 8.65 4.48 20.12
CA PRO A 302 8.39 3.79 18.86
C PRO A 302 8.52 2.26 19.00
N PHE A 303 7.86 1.53 18.12
CA PHE A 303 8.04 0.08 18.00
C PHE A 303 9.27 -0.23 17.12
N TRP A 304 10.40 0.22 17.59
CA TRP A 304 11.68 0.12 16.90
C TRP A 304 12.71 -0.57 17.77
N SER A 305 13.25 -1.69 17.30
CA SER A 305 14.30 -2.47 17.97
C SER A 305 15.64 -2.26 17.27
N ARG A 306 16.65 -1.86 18.05
CA ARG A 306 18.06 -1.75 17.65
C ARG A 306 18.94 -1.86 18.90
N ALA A 307 20.25 -2.06 18.72
CA ALA A 307 21.24 -2.11 19.79
C ALA A 307 20.80 -3.01 20.97
N ASN A 308 20.26 -4.19 20.66
CA ASN A 308 19.73 -5.15 21.61
C ASN A 308 18.53 -4.67 22.46
N GLN A 309 17.87 -3.59 22.07
CA GLN A 309 16.68 -3.13 22.78
C GLN A 309 15.46 -3.91 22.34
N LYS A 310 15.13 -4.95 23.09
CA LYS A 310 13.93 -5.75 22.87
C LYS A 310 12.67 -4.93 23.06
N LYS A 311 11.72 -5.07 22.14
CA LYS A 311 10.37 -4.48 22.21
C LYS A 311 9.34 -5.60 22.30
N ASN A 312 8.27 -5.38 23.05
CA ASN A 312 7.19 -6.33 23.21
C ASN A 312 5.84 -5.63 23.09
N CYS A 313 4.86 -6.34 22.56
CA CYS A 313 3.46 -5.96 22.62
C CYS A 313 2.58 -7.18 22.88
N THR A 314 1.31 -6.93 23.18
CA THR A 314 0.36 -7.99 23.53
C THR A 314 -0.88 -7.89 22.66
N ILE A 315 -1.35 -9.03 22.13
CA ILE A 315 -2.65 -9.16 21.46
C ILE A 315 -3.54 -10.07 22.31
N GLU A 316 -4.70 -9.56 22.73
CA GLU A 316 -5.66 -10.30 23.53
C GLU A 316 -6.82 -10.80 22.67
N LEU A 317 -7.13 -12.10 22.81
CA LEU A 317 -8.23 -12.75 22.12
C LEU A 317 -9.44 -12.86 23.07
N ASP A 318 -10.62 -12.67 22.54
CA ASP A 318 -11.90 -12.90 23.24
C ASP A 318 -12.47 -14.31 23.00
N ILE A 319 -11.65 -15.21 22.43
CA ILE A 319 -11.97 -16.60 22.18
C ILE A 319 -10.92 -17.53 22.81
N GLN A 320 -11.28 -18.79 23.00
CA GLN A 320 -10.35 -19.79 23.50
C GLN A 320 -9.51 -20.40 22.37
N PRO A 321 -8.22 -20.70 22.59
CA PRO A 321 -7.32 -21.24 21.56
C PRO A 321 -7.86 -22.49 20.84
N TYR A 322 -8.54 -23.39 21.55
CA TYR A 322 -9.11 -24.60 20.94
C TYR A 322 -10.23 -24.35 19.91
N GLN A 323 -10.73 -23.10 19.84
CA GLN A 323 -11.72 -22.68 18.84
C GLN A 323 -11.07 -22.22 17.54
N ILE A 324 -9.77 -21.94 17.55
CA ILE A 324 -9.04 -21.38 16.42
C ILE A 324 -8.81 -22.46 15.37
N GLU A 325 -9.21 -22.18 14.13
CA GLU A 325 -8.96 -23.05 12.98
C GLU A 325 -7.76 -22.57 12.15
N ARG A 326 -7.66 -21.27 11.96
CA ARG A 326 -6.61 -20.63 11.16
C ARG A 326 -6.28 -19.27 11.74
N ALA A 327 -5.01 -18.91 11.70
CA ALA A 327 -4.53 -17.61 12.13
C ALA A 327 -3.43 -17.08 11.20
N GLU A 328 -3.44 -15.78 10.97
CA GLU A 328 -2.46 -15.07 10.15
C GLU A 328 -2.04 -13.79 10.85
N LEU A 329 -0.72 -13.60 11.00
CA LEU A 329 -0.15 -12.34 11.48
C LEU A 329 0.24 -11.48 10.28
N HIS A 330 -0.23 -10.25 10.27
CA HIS A 330 0.12 -9.22 9.29
C HIS A 330 1.03 -8.19 9.94
N VAL A 331 2.13 -7.86 9.28
CA VAL A 331 3.08 -6.86 9.76
C VAL A 331 3.65 -6.06 8.60
N VAL A 332 3.70 -4.73 8.75
CA VAL A 332 4.50 -3.85 7.89
C VAL A 332 5.65 -3.33 8.73
N LEU A 333 6.83 -3.37 8.18
CA LEU A 333 8.02 -2.95 8.88
C LEU A 333 8.98 -2.19 7.96
N TRP A 334 9.75 -1.29 8.56
CA TRP A 334 10.97 -0.79 7.96
C TRP A 334 12.13 -1.72 8.33
N ASP A 335 12.83 -2.19 7.31
CA ASP A 335 13.90 -3.16 7.43
C ASP A 335 15.28 -2.51 7.43
N GLY A 336 15.74 -2.07 8.57
CA GLY A 336 17.12 -1.65 8.77
C GLY A 336 18.06 -2.80 9.21
N GLY A 337 17.54 -4.03 9.24
CA GLY A 337 18.31 -5.24 9.52
C GLY A 337 18.12 -5.81 10.92
N SER A 338 18.22 -7.14 11.02
CA SER A 338 18.19 -7.87 12.29
C SER A 338 19.56 -7.97 12.97
N GLY A 339 20.63 -7.66 12.22
CA GLY A 339 22.01 -7.89 12.68
C GLY A 339 22.35 -9.38 12.72
N ASN A 340 22.81 -9.87 13.87
CA ASN A 340 23.09 -11.29 14.08
C ASN A 340 21.92 -12.06 14.73
N VAL A 341 20.75 -11.45 14.82
CA VAL A 341 19.55 -12.08 15.40
C VAL A 341 18.87 -12.92 14.34
N ASP A 342 18.91 -14.25 14.47
CA ASP A 342 18.34 -15.20 13.49
C ASP A 342 16.81 -15.09 13.37
N SER A 343 16.14 -14.82 14.48
CA SER A 343 14.67 -14.73 14.55
C SER A 343 14.27 -13.45 15.28
N PRO A 344 14.20 -12.32 14.57
CA PRO A 344 13.89 -11.03 15.20
C PRO A 344 12.48 -10.98 15.80
N PHE A 345 11.51 -11.68 15.22
CA PHE A 345 10.14 -11.75 15.74
C PHE A 345 9.84 -13.08 16.40
N ILE A 346 9.27 -13.02 17.59
CA ILE A 346 8.87 -14.20 18.37
C ILE A 346 7.46 -14.01 18.90
N LEU A 347 6.59 -14.99 18.67
CA LEU A 347 5.22 -15.06 19.20
C LEU A 347 5.13 -16.16 20.26
N ASN A 348 4.83 -15.81 21.53
CA ASN A 348 4.69 -16.76 22.64
C ASN A 348 5.87 -17.75 22.81
N GLY A 349 7.09 -17.31 22.43
CA GLY A 349 8.29 -18.14 22.44
C GLY A 349 8.59 -18.89 21.14
N HIS A 350 7.72 -18.80 20.13
CA HIS A 350 7.91 -19.41 18.83
C HIS A 350 8.46 -18.38 17.82
N PRO A 351 9.54 -18.71 17.09
CA PRO A 351 10.09 -17.81 16.08
C PRO A 351 9.16 -17.68 14.89
N LEU A 352 9.02 -16.46 14.38
CA LEU A 352 8.23 -16.16 13.19
C LEU A 352 9.15 -16.00 11.97
N SER A 353 8.67 -16.43 10.81
CA SER A 353 9.38 -16.26 9.54
C SER A 353 9.28 -14.80 9.02
N VAL A 354 9.62 -13.85 9.89
CA VAL A 354 9.71 -12.42 9.57
C VAL A 354 11.16 -12.02 9.73
N THR A 355 11.86 -11.95 8.61
CA THR A 355 13.26 -11.54 8.58
C THR A 355 13.39 -10.30 7.71
N GLY A 356 14.32 -9.45 8.07
CA GLY A 356 14.76 -8.33 7.27
C GLY A 356 16.14 -8.62 6.67
N GLU A 357 16.34 -8.21 5.43
CA GLU A 357 17.63 -8.33 4.74
C GLU A 357 18.53 -7.09 4.93
N GLY A 358 18.07 -6.11 5.71
CA GLY A 358 18.77 -4.86 5.95
C GLY A 358 18.85 -3.95 4.72
N ARG A 359 17.88 -4.06 3.82
CA ARG A 359 17.84 -3.26 2.59
C ARG A 359 17.30 -1.84 2.79
N HIS A 360 16.87 -1.50 4.00
CA HIS A 360 16.23 -0.23 4.33
C HIS A 360 14.92 0.03 3.56
N ASP A 361 14.20 -1.04 3.27
CA ASP A 361 12.91 -1.00 2.59
C ASP A 361 11.75 -1.11 3.58
N VAL A 362 10.59 -0.60 3.16
CA VAL A 362 9.33 -0.93 3.81
C VAL A 362 8.83 -2.23 3.20
N ILE A 363 8.63 -3.22 4.03
CA ILE A 363 8.18 -4.55 3.62
C ILE A 363 6.93 -4.97 4.39
N TYR A 364 6.04 -5.63 3.67
CA TYR A 364 4.85 -6.27 4.21
C TYR A 364 5.09 -7.78 4.33
N ARG A 365 4.64 -8.35 5.44
CA ARG A 365 4.65 -9.81 5.64
C ARG A 365 3.31 -10.29 6.17
N LYS A 366 2.82 -11.37 5.56
CA LYS A 366 1.72 -12.18 6.05
C LYS A 366 2.28 -13.53 6.45
N VAL A 367 2.14 -13.89 7.72
CA VAL A 367 2.70 -15.11 8.30
C VAL A 367 1.56 -15.99 8.79
N ALA A 368 1.49 -17.22 8.29
CA ALA A 368 0.58 -18.22 8.85
C ALA A 368 1.06 -18.60 10.27
N ILE A 369 0.15 -18.56 11.21
CA ILE A 369 0.41 -18.88 12.61
C ILE A 369 -0.22 -20.23 12.94
N ASP A 370 0.57 -21.11 13.56
CA ASP A 370 0.04 -22.36 14.11
C ASP A 370 -0.92 -22.04 15.26
N PRO A 371 -2.19 -22.46 15.21
CA PRO A 371 -3.14 -22.23 16.27
C PRO A 371 -2.70 -22.72 17.64
N GLU A 372 -1.88 -23.77 17.70
CA GLU A 372 -1.34 -24.31 18.97
C GLU A 372 -0.38 -23.36 19.69
N TRP A 373 0.19 -22.40 18.99
CA TRP A 373 1.05 -21.37 19.58
C TRP A 373 0.24 -20.28 20.27
N LEU A 374 -1.04 -20.13 19.93
CA LEU A 374 -1.89 -19.05 20.41
C LEU A 374 -2.44 -19.31 21.81
N ARG A 375 -2.65 -18.22 22.51
CA ARG A 375 -3.20 -18.14 23.87
C ARG A 375 -4.29 -17.08 23.88
N VAL A 376 -5.04 -16.95 24.97
CA VAL A 376 -5.95 -15.82 25.18
C VAL A 376 -5.16 -14.50 25.17
N ARG A 377 -3.97 -14.51 25.76
CA ARG A 377 -3.04 -13.36 25.73
C ARG A 377 -1.77 -13.78 25.01
N ASN A 378 -1.47 -13.12 23.90
CA ASN A 378 -0.34 -13.43 23.02
C ASN A 378 0.71 -12.34 23.13
N GLU A 379 1.92 -12.69 23.46
CA GLU A 379 3.07 -11.80 23.50
C GLU A 379 3.84 -11.90 22.17
N ILE A 380 4.08 -10.76 21.55
CA ILE A 380 4.94 -10.63 20.38
C ILE A 380 6.15 -9.80 20.79
N SER A 381 7.34 -10.30 20.50
CA SER A 381 8.57 -9.59 20.74
C SER A 381 9.37 -9.37 19.47
N LEU A 382 10.06 -8.25 19.42
CA LEU A 382 10.97 -7.84 18.35
C LEU A 382 12.35 -7.54 18.95
N LEU A 383 13.39 -8.10 18.33
CA LEU A 383 14.78 -7.86 18.69
C LEU A 383 15.65 -7.66 17.46
N SER A 384 16.51 -6.64 17.49
CA SER A 384 17.60 -6.42 16.56
C SER A 384 18.82 -5.94 17.33
N ASP A 385 20.01 -6.40 16.96
CA ASP A 385 21.27 -6.02 17.60
C ASP A 385 22.09 -4.99 16.80
N THR A 386 21.55 -4.51 15.64
CA THR A 386 22.23 -3.48 14.87
C THR A 386 22.34 -2.16 15.64
N GLU A 387 23.47 -1.49 15.57
CA GLU A 387 23.74 -0.28 16.36
C GLU A 387 22.92 0.93 15.88
N HIS A 388 22.80 1.14 14.57
CA HIS A 388 22.28 2.39 13.99
C HIS A 388 20.95 2.26 13.27
N HIS A 389 20.61 1.05 12.83
CA HIS A 389 19.41 0.77 12.07
C HIS A 389 18.47 -0.12 12.88
N GLY A 390 18.18 -1.31 12.48
CA GLY A 390 17.28 -2.21 13.18
C GLY A 390 15.96 -2.35 12.46
N ILE A 391 14.98 -2.87 13.16
CA ILE A 391 13.65 -3.13 12.60
C ILE A 391 12.63 -2.26 13.31
N GLU A 392 11.83 -1.54 12.55
CA GLU A 392 10.71 -0.74 13.05
C GLU A 392 9.40 -1.28 12.50
N VAL A 393 8.46 -1.61 13.39
CA VAL A 393 7.08 -1.93 12.99
C VAL A 393 6.35 -0.63 12.71
N LEU A 394 5.80 -0.52 11.52
CA LEU A 394 5.04 0.66 11.07
C LEU A 394 3.55 0.45 11.36
N LEU A 395 2.88 1.49 11.85
CA LEU A 395 1.46 1.42 12.17
C LEU A 395 0.59 1.65 10.92
N PRO A 396 -0.61 1.04 10.92
CA PRO A 396 -1.31 0.27 11.99
C PRO A 396 -1.02 -1.23 11.99
N CYS A 397 0.08 -1.64 11.57
CA CYS A 397 0.40 -2.94 11.00
C CYS A 397 1.08 -3.96 11.92
N LEU A 398 0.47 -4.32 13.02
CA LEU A 398 0.68 -5.60 13.67
C LEU A 398 -0.70 -6.15 14.04
N MET A 399 -1.28 -6.93 13.16
CA MET A 399 -2.64 -7.43 13.30
C MET A 399 -2.69 -8.94 13.16
N LEU A 400 -3.45 -9.57 14.05
CA LEU A 400 -3.69 -11.00 14.05
C LEU A 400 -5.11 -11.27 13.55
N THR A 401 -5.22 -11.85 12.35
CA THR A 401 -6.49 -12.31 11.81
C THR A 401 -6.74 -13.75 12.22
N ILE A 402 -7.89 -14.02 12.81
CA ILE A 402 -8.26 -15.35 13.31
C ILE A 402 -9.57 -15.80 12.71
N ARG A 403 -9.56 -17.02 12.17
CA ARG A 403 -10.75 -17.79 11.87
C ARG A 403 -11.00 -18.79 12.99
N SER A 404 -12.18 -18.75 13.58
CA SER A 404 -12.57 -19.59 14.71
C SER A 404 -13.88 -20.33 14.43
N LYS A 405 -14.05 -21.52 15.04
CA LYS A 405 -15.32 -22.26 15.05
C LYS A 405 -16.38 -21.49 15.82
N GLU A 406 -17.56 -21.33 15.24
CA GLU A 406 -18.74 -20.97 16.05
C GLU A 406 -19.16 -22.20 16.87
N ILE A 407 -18.99 -22.15 18.16
CA ILE A 407 -19.56 -23.16 19.03
C ILE A 407 -21.06 -22.83 19.11
N SER A 408 -21.89 -23.63 18.47
CA SER A 408 -23.32 -23.61 18.70
C SER A 408 -23.53 -23.71 20.21
N ARG A 409 -24.05 -22.64 20.84
CA ARG A 409 -24.54 -22.76 22.20
C ARG A 409 -25.67 -23.78 22.17
N ILE A 410 -25.35 -25.03 22.47
CA ILE A 410 -26.37 -26.00 22.85
C ILE A 410 -26.97 -25.37 24.12
N LEU A 411 -28.18 -24.81 23.99
CA LEU A 411 -28.99 -24.39 25.11
C LEU A 411 -29.24 -25.68 25.92
N LEU A 412 -28.47 -25.82 27.01
CA LEU A 412 -28.76 -26.78 28.08
C LEU A 412 -29.94 -26.27 28.89
#